data_8304d1a370dc97ab722eecf91ef4492f
#
_entry.id   8304d1a370dc97ab722eecf91ef4492f
#
_cell.length_a   1.000
_cell.length_b   1.000
_cell.length_c   1.000
_cell.angle_alpha   90.00
_cell.angle_beta   90.00
_cell.angle_gamma   90.00
#
_symmetry.space_group_name_H-M   'P 1'
#
loop_
_entity.id
_entity.type
_entity.pdbx_description
1 polymer ?
#
loop_
_entity_poly.entity_id
_entity_poly.type
_entity_poly.pdbx_seq_one_letter_code
_entity_poly.pdbx_strand_id
1 'polypeptide(L)'
;QKHSLVHAVTGAGKTEMIYNIVAYVLENKNRVVIASPRVDVCRELFLRMQKDFTCSISLLHADSEPYDGSPLVIATTHQLLKFYHSFDLIIVDEVDAFPFVGNVMLNHAVKQAKTETGRYIYLTATSTLALEEQVRLGAIEKHHLASRFHGNPLVLPCFFWQGRLQKSLTSEKLPRPLIHQIKKQRKSNFPLLIFFPNIALGEKFSITLKKYLPTENIAFVSSKSEERSTIVEKFRKKELSILVTTTILERGVTFPQVDVFVCMANHHLYTSSS
;
A
#
# COMPACT_ATOMS: atom_id res chain seq x y z
N GLN A 1 7.26 29.68 -0.44
CA GLN A 1 6.71 28.57 0.38
C GLN A 1 7.00 27.27 -0.37
N LYS A 2 7.73 26.34 0.30
CA LYS A 2 8.17 25.09 -0.33
C LYS A 2 7.08 24.02 -0.21
N HIS A 3 6.94 23.19 -1.22
CA HIS A 3 6.17 21.94 -1.19
C HIS A 3 6.97 20.86 -0.46
N SER A 4 6.32 19.79 -0.02
CA SER A 4 6.98 18.78 0.82
C SER A 4 6.91 17.40 0.20
N LEU A 5 8.01 16.64 0.31
CA LEU A 5 8.09 15.21 0.08
C LEU A 5 8.32 14.52 1.43
N VAL A 6 7.40 13.70 1.86
CA VAL A 6 7.54 12.90 3.07
C VAL A 6 7.91 11.47 2.66
N HIS A 7 9.14 11.10 2.92
CA HIS A 7 9.62 9.75 2.77
C HIS A 7 9.37 8.99 4.08
N ALA A 8 8.43 8.07 4.07
CA ALA A 8 7.99 7.37 5.25
C ALA A 8 7.88 5.87 4.99
N VAL A 9 8.60 5.08 5.77
CA VAL A 9 8.46 3.62 5.75
C VAL A 9 7.04 3.20 6.17
N THR A 10 6.60 2.03 5.72
CA THR A 10 5.30 1.47 6.10
C THR A 10 5.17 1.38 7.63
N GLY A 11 4.08 1.92 8.17
CA GLY A 11 3.85 1.96 9.62
C GLY A 11 4.57 3.11 10.37
N ALA A 12 5.18 4.07 9.66
CA ALA A 12 5.87 5.22 10.26
C ALA A 12 4.94 6.34 10.76
N GLY A 13 3.63 6.10 10.91
CA GLY A 13 2.70 7.12 11.40
C GLY A 13 2.24 8.12 10.32
N LYS A 14 2.30 7.74 9.04
CA LYS A 14 1.79 8.58 7.94
C LYS A 14 0.34 9.01 8.18
N THR A 15 -0.49 8.09 8.61
CA THR A 15 -1.93 8.35 8.85
C THR A 15 -2.12 9.40 9.93
N GLU A 16 -1.46 9.27 11.08
CA GLU A 16 -1.55 10.22 12.19
C GLU A 16 -1.03 11.60 11.80
N MET A 17 0.06 11.66 11.03
CA MET A 17 0.57 12.93 10.50
C MET A 17 -0.44 13.59 9.56
N ILE A 18 -1.05 12.81 8.65
CA ILE A 18 -2.08 13.32 7.73
C ILE A 18 -3.26 13.89 8.52
N TYR A 19 -3.74 13.19 9.54
CA TYR A 19 -4.88 13.63 10.36
C TYR A 19 -4.62 14.98 11.00
N ASN A 20 -3.47 15.17 11.63
CA ASN A 20 -3.11 16.42 12.29
C ASN A 20 -3.02 17.60 11.30
N ILE A 21 -2.42 17.35 10.13
CA ILE A 21 -2.29 18.40 9.10
C ILE A 21 -3.65 18.76 8.52
N VAL A 22 -4.49 17.77 8.23
CA VAL A 22 -5.85 17.96 7.69
C VAL A 22 -6.70 18.73 8.70
N ALA A 23 -6.70 18.32 9.97
CA ALA A 23 -7.44 19.01 11.03
C ALA A 23 -7.04 20.52 11.09
N TYR A 24 -5.75 20.79 11.14
CA TYR A 24 -5.25 22.16 11.17
C TYR A 24 -5.71 23.01 9.98
N VAL A 25 -5.69 22.44 8.75
CA VAL A 25 -6.10 23.16 7.54
C VAL A 25 -7.61 23.40 7.51
N LEU A 26 -8.41 22.42 7.91
CA LEU A 26 -9.87 22.53 7.98
C LEU A 26 -10.34 23.51 9.07
N GLU A 27 -9.69 23.56 10.23
CA GLU A 27 -9.95 24.54 11.29
C GLU A 27 -9.77 25.97 10.80
N ASN A 28 -8.83 26.19 9.87
CA ASN A 28 -8.62 27.48 9.22
C ASN A 28 -9.58 27.75 8.04
N LYS A 29 -10.66 26.96 7.90
CA LYS A 29 -11.66 27.08 6.83
C LYS A 29 -11.09 26.89 5.42
N ASN A 30 -9.97 26.20 5.29
CA ASN A 30 -9.33 25.87 4.04
C ASN A 30 -9.77 24.48 3.54
N ARG A 31 -9.56 24.22 2.26
CA ARG A 31 -9.99 22.99 1.58
C ARG A 31 -8.83 22.04 1.37
N VAL A 32 -9.10 20.77 1.62
CA VAL A 32 -8.09 19.69 1.52
C VAL A 32 -8.55 18.61 0.58
N VAL A 33 -7.63 18.10 -0.25
CA VAL A 33 -7.80 16.83 -0.95
C VAL A 33 -6.68 15.86 -0.61
N ILE A 34 -7.05 14.61 -0.34
CA ILE A 34 -6.13 13.49 -0.20
C ILE A 34 -6.34 12.58 -1.40
N ALA A 35 -5.31 12.39 -2.20
CA ALA A 35 -5.36 11.59 -3.41
C ALA A 35 -4.48 10.35 -3.28
N SER A 36 -4.99 9.21 -3.75
CA SER A 36 -4.25 7.95 -3.85
C SER A 36 -4.52 7.30 -5.20
N PRO A 37 -3.59 6.53 -5.78
CA PRO A 37 -3.85 5.84 -7.04
C PRO A 37 -4.91 4.73 -6.92
N ARG A 38 -5.28 4.33 -5.70
CA ARG A 38 -6.10 3.14 -5.43
C ARG A 38 -7.44 3.48 -4.78
N VAL A 39 -8.52 2.98 -5.38
CA VAL A 39 -9.90 3.20 -4.89
C VAL A 39 -10.12 2.57 -3.51
N ASP A 40 -9.58 1.37 -3.27
CA ASP A 40 -9.70 0.67 -1.99
C ASP A 40 -9.05 1.44 -0.83
N VAL A 41 -7.89 2.05 -1.08
CA VAL A 41 -7.20 2.94 -0.11
C VAL A 41 -8.04 4.18 0.16
N CYS A 42 -8.58 4.81 -0.89
CA CYS A 42 -9.46 5.98 -0.74
C CYS A 42 -10.70 5.64 0.09
N ARG A 43 -11.36 4.50 -0.16
CA ARG A 43 -12.53 4.04 0.61
C ARG A 43 -12.21 3.77 2.08
N GLU A 44 -11.09 3.09 2.36
CA GLU A 44 -10.66 2.83 3.73
C GLU A 44 -10.39 4.13 4.49
N LEU A 45 -9.67 5.06 3.86
CA LEU A 45 -9.37 6.37 4.46
C LEU A 45 -10.64 7.19 4.69
N PHE A 46 -11.57 7.18 3.73
CA PHE A 46 -12.87 7.84 3.86
C PHE A 46 -13.66 7.34 5.06
N LEU A 47 -13.80 6.02 5.22
CA LEU A 47 -14.51 5.41 6.35
C LEU A 47 -13.88 5.73 7.71
N ARG A 48 -12.56 5.85 7.75
CA ARG A 48 -11.85 6.25 8.97
C ARG A 48 -12.09 7.72 9.27
N MET A 49 -11.89 8.61 8.29
CA MET A 49 -12.04 10.04 8.48
C MET A 49 -13.46 10.48 8.80
N GLN A 50 -14.47 9.77 8.27
CA GLN A 50 -15.87 10.01 8.65
C GLN A 50 -16.16 9.83 10.14
N LYS A 51 -15.37 8.99 10.84
CA LYS A 51 -15.55 8.78 12.30
C LYS A 51 -14.91 9.89 13.12
N ASP A 52 -13.86 10.51 12.59
CA ASP A 52 -12.98 11.39 13.34
C ASP A 52 -13.21 12.88 13.01
N PHE A 53 -13.72 13.18 11.80
CA PHE A 53 -14.01 14.54 11.35
C PHE A 53 -15.51 14.79 11.28
N THR A 54 -15.93 15.97 11.77
CA THR A 54 -17.34 16.39 11.79
C THR A 54 -17.78 17.11 10.51
N CYS A 55 -16.84 17.51 9.65
CA CYS A 55 -17.15 18.16 8.38
C CYS A 55 -17.64 17.14 7.33
N SER A 56 -18.32 17.64 6.29
CA SER A 56 -18.66 16.82 5.14
C SER A 56 -17.39 16.39 4.40
N ILE A 57 -17.41 15.15 3.91
CA ILE A 57 -16.29 14.53 3.19
C ILE A 57 -16.82 13.93 1.90
N SER A 58 -16.26 14.32 0.75
CA SER A 58 -16.55 13.68 -0.53
C SER A 58 -15.56 12.57 -0.83
N LEU A 59 -16.04 11.43 -1.31
CA LEU A 59 -15.22 10.34 -1.86
C LEU A 59 -15.37 10.33 -3.38
N LEU A 60 -14.29 10.59 -4.13
CA LEU A 60 -14.31 10.71 -5.58
C LEU A 60 -13.48 9.62 -6.27
N HIS A 61 -14.12 8.85 -7.12
CA HIS A 61 -13.50 7.86 -8.02
C HIS A 61 -14.31 7.78 -9.33
N ALA A 62 -13.98 6.86 -10.22
CA ALA A 62 -14.63 6.79 -11.55
C ALA A 62 -16.15 6.68 -11.46
N ASP A 63 -16.64 5.86 -10.51
CA ASP A 63 -18.08 5.53 -10.35
C ASP A 63 -18.69 6.21 -9.12
N SER A 64 -18.11 7.30 -8.62
CA SER A 64 -18.62 8.03 -7.47
C SER A 64 -19.67 9.08 -7.88
N GLU A 65 -20.45 9.51 -6.90
CA GLU A 65 -21.28 10.71 -7.04
C GLU A 65 -20.43 11.94 -7.38
N PRO A 66 -21.01 12.95 -8.03
CA PRO A 66 -20.34 14.21 -8.30
C PRO A 66 -19.90 14.91 -7.01
N TYR A 67 -18.88 15.76 -7.15
CA TYR A 67 -18.39 16.57 -6.03
C TYR A 67 -19.47 17.50 -5.48
N ASP A 68 -19.71 17.44 -4.18
CA ASP A 68 -20.77 18.14 -3.47
C ASP A 68 -20.35 19.44 -2.77
N GLY A 69 -19.09 19.87 -2.95
CA GLY A 69 -18.55 21.06 -2.31
C GLY A 69 -17.93 20.83 -0.93
N SER A 70 -17.80 19.60 -0.46
CA SER A 70 -17.19 19.27 0.84
C SER A 70 -15.79 19.86 1.00
N PRO A 71 -15.43 20.36 2.20
CA PRO A 71 -14.12 20.95 2.44
C PRO A 71 -13.00 19.90 2.48
N LEU A 72 -13.32 18.66 2.77
CA LEU A 72 -12.40 17.53 2.71
C LEU A 72 -12.81 16.59 1.58
N VAL A 73 -11.86 16.30 0.70
CA VAL A 73 -12.05 15.39 -0.42
C VAL A 73 -11.05 14.24 -0.32
N ILE A 74 -11.52 13.02 -0.50
CA ILE A 74 -10.69 11.84 -0.67
C ILE A 74 -10.94 11.32 -2.08
N ALA A 75 -9.90 11.19 -2.89
CA ALA A 75 -10.07 10.96 -4.32
C ALA A 75 -9.01 10.04 -4.90
N THR A 76 -9.33 9.37 -6.00
CA THR A 76 -8.28 8.79 -6.84
C THR A 76 -7.51 9.90 -7.56
N THR A 77 -6.22 9.68 -7.83
CA THR A 77 -5.31 10.71 -8.40
C THR A 77 -5.84 11.30 -9.71
N HIS A 78 -6.53 10.51 -10.54
CA HIS A 78 -7.12 11.00 -11.79
C HIS A 78 -8.26 12.01 -11.58
N GLN A 79 -8.94 11.99 -10.44
CA GLN A 79 -10.00 12.95 -10.15
C GLN A 79 -9.46 14.39 -10.00
N LEU A 80 -8.17 14.56 -9.67
CA LEU A 80 -7.53 15.88 -9.58
C LEU A 80 -7.59 16.65 -10.91
N LEU A 81 -7.67 15.96 -12.06
CA LEU A 81 -7.83 16.58 -13.37
C LEU A 81 -9.13 17.41 -13.52
N LYS A 82 -10.12 17.17 -12.68
CA LYS A 82 -11.40 17.88 -12.70
C LYS A 82 -11.39 19.20 -11.92
N PHE A 83 -10.31 19.49 -11.21
CA PHE A 83 -10.23 20.63 -10.32
C PHE A 83 -9.26 21.71 -10.83
N TYR A 84 -9.65 22.96 -10.62
CA TYR A 84 -8.84 24.13 -10.92
C TYR A 84 -8.84 25.07 -9.73
N HIS A 85 -7.67 25.39 -9.19
CA HIS A 85 -7.45 26.29 -8.05
C HIS A 85 -8.41 26.05 -6.86
N SER A 86 -8.66 24.79 -6.54
CA SER A 86 -9.75 24.39 -5.64
C SER A 86 -9.29 24.04 -4.22
N PHE A 87 -8.02 23.70 -4.02
CA PHE A 87 -7.53 23.17 -2.76
C PHE A 87 -6.34 23.96 -2.21
N ASP A 88 -6.37 24.24 -0.92
CA ASP A 88 -5.29 24.90 -0.19
C ASP A 88 -4.22 23.89 0.24
N LEU A 89 -4.63 22.63 0.42
CA LEU A 89 -3.73 21.51 0.65
C LEU A 89 -4.10 20.32 -0.24
N ILE A 90 -3.10 19.81 -0.93
CA ILE A 90 -3.19 18.56 -1.70
C ILE A 90 -2.20 17.56 -1.11
N ILE A 91 -2.68 16.41 -0.64
CA ILE A 91 -1.85 15.30 -0.19
C ILE A 91 -1.96 14.21 -1.23
N VAL A 92 -0.83 13.77 -1.80
CA VAL A 92 -0.81 12.65 -2.75
C VAL A 92 -0.03 11.52 -2.12
N ASP A 93 -0.72 10.42 -1.83
CA ASP A 93 -0.11 9.21 -1.30
C ASP A 93 0.33 8.25 -2.42
N GLU A 94 1.33 7.45 -2.13
CA GLU A 94 1.92 6.48 -3.08
C GLU A 94 2.34 7.10 -4.41
N VAL A 95 3.03 8.27 -4.39
CA VAL A 95 3.49 8.94 -5.62
C VAL A 95 4.52 8.13 -6.40
N ASP A 96 5.12 7.11 -5.80
CA ASP A 96 6.02 6.13 -6.39
C ASP A 96 5.27 4.99 -7.11
N ALA A 97 3.94 4.93 -7.00
CA ALA A 97 3.13 3.90 -7.62
C ALA A 97 2.51 4.37 -8.95
N PHE A 98 2.26 3.41 -9.85
CA PHE A 98 1.40 3.64 -11.02
C PHE A 98 -0.03 4.00 -10.55
N PRO A 99 -0.74 4.94 -11.20
CA PRO A 99 -0.37 5.65 -12.43
C PRO A 99 0.38 6.98 -12.23
N PHE A 100 0.70 7.38 -10.97
CA PHE A 100 1.26 8.70 -10.70
C PHE A 100 2.75 8.80 -11.12
N VAL A 101 3.53 7.75 -10.86
CA VAL A 101 4.96 7.75 -11.17
C VAL A 101 5.22 7.99 -12.66
N GLY A 102 6.05 8.99 -12.96
CA GLY A 102 6.39 9.35 -14.34
C GLY A 102 5.26 9.98 -15.17
N ASN A 103 4.08 10.21 -14.58
CA ASN A 103 2.94 10.77 -15.31
C ASN A 103 2.93 12.31 -15.23
N VAL A 104 3.32 12.94 -16.32
CA VAL A 104 3.38 14.41 -16.44
C VAL A 104 1.99 15.04 -16.26
N MET A 105 0.95 14.41 -16.79
CA MET A 105 -0.43 14.91 -16.71
C MET A 105 -0.93 14.95 -15.27
N LEU A 106 -0.70 13.90 -14.49
CA LEU A 106 -1.12 13.85 -13.09
C LEU A 106 -0.31 14.83 -12.21
N ASN A 107 0.99 15.00 -12.49
CA ASN A 107 1.79 16.03 -11.84
C ASN A 107 1.27 17.45 -12.19
N HIS A 108 0.84 17.66 -13.42
CA HIS A 108 0.20 18.93 -13.82
C HIS A 108 -1.14 19.11 -13.10
N ALA A 109 -1.95 18.06 -12.98
CA ALA A 109 -3.24 18.10 -12.29
C ALA A 109 -3.10 18.54 -10.81
N VAL A 110 -2.09 18.05 -10.10
CA VAL A 110 -1.81 18.49 -8.73
C VAL A 110 -1.52 20.01 -8.69
N LYS A 111 -0.68 20.50 -9.59
CA LYS A 111 -0.34 21.93 -9.65
C LYS A 111 -1.53 22.78 -10.02
N GLN A 112 -2.39 22.31 -10.92
CA GLN A 112 -3.59 23.02 -11.39
C GLN A 112 -4.71 23.02 -10.35
N ALA A 113 -4.89 21.92 -9.62
CA ALA A 113 -5.92 21.80 -8.58
C ALA A 113 -5.61 22.65 -7.33
N LYS A 114 -4.36 23.02 -7.13
CA LYS A 114 -3.87 23.81 -6.01
C LYS A 114 -4.25 25.29 -6.17
N THR A 115 -4.72 25.95 -5.09
CA THR A 115 -4.85 27.41 -5.05
C THR A 115 -3.46 28.09 -5.19
N GLU A 116 -3.42 29.36 -5.50
CA GLU A 116 -2.14 30.10 -5.67
C GLU A 116 -1.25 30.01 -4.44
N THR A 117 -1.81 30.14 -3.25
CA THR A 117 -1.12 30.05 -1.96
C THR A 117 -1.06 28.64 -1.39
N GLY A 118 -1.78 27.72 -2.01
CA GLY A 118 -1.89 26.33 -1.58
C GLY A 118 -0.57 25.56 -1.62
N ARG A 119 -0.55 24.41 -0.98
CA ARG A 119 0.62 23.51 -0.92
C ARG A 119 0.26 22.11 -1.34
N TYR A 120 1.25 21.36 -1.77
CA TYR A 120 1.12 19.91 -1.90
C TYR A 120 2.17 19.18 -1.06
N ILE A 121 1.77 18.01 -0.59
CA ILE A 121 2.60 17.07 0.16
C ILE A 121 2.57 15.75 -0.61
N TYR A 122 3.71 15.27 -1.01
CA TYR A 122 3.88 13.96 -1.59
C TYR A 122 4.31 12.96 -0.52
N LEU A 123 3.63 11.83 -0.45
CA LEU A 123 3.96 10.73 0.45
C LEU A 123 4.46 9.56 -0.37
N THR A 124 5.57 8.97 0.04
CA THR A 124 6.17 7.82 -0.63
C THR A 124 6.87 6.90 0.37
N ALA A 125 6.88 5.61 0.08
CA ALA A 125 7.74 4.65 0.76
C ALA A 125 9.09 4.52 0.06
N THR A 126 9.15 4.83 -1.25
CA THR A 126 10.36 4.76 -2.07
C THR A 126 10.51 6.03 -2.89
N SER A 127 11.67 6.66 -2.82
CA SER A 127 11.92 7.90 -3.58
C SER A 127 12.30 7.57 -5.02
N THR A 128 11.70 8.28 -5.97
CA THR A 128 12.04 8.14 -7.40
C THR A 128 13.12 9.15 -7.79
N LEU A 129 13.90 8.86 -8.83
CA LEU A 129 14.92 9.78 -9.34
C LEU A 129 14.36 11.17 -9.66
N ALA A 130 13.15 11.23 -10.23
CA ALA A 130 12.49 12.49 -10.57
C ALA A 130 12.13 13.33 -9.33
N LEU A 131 11.72 12.69 -8.23
CA LEU A 131 11.45 13.36 -6.96
C LEU A 131 12.74 13.82 -6.26
N GLU A 132 13.78 13.00 -6.27
CA GLU A 132 15.10 13.39 -5.74
C GLU A 132 15.68 14.59 -6.50
N GLU A 133 15.50 14.65 -7.80
CA GLU A 133 15.92 15.80 -8.61
C GLU A 133 15.16 17.09 -8.22
N GLN A 134 13.85 17.01 -7.98
CA GLN A 134 13.07 18.16 -7.50
C GLN A 134 13.52 18.62 -6.11
N VAL A 135 13.91 17.69 -5.24
CA VAL A 135 14.50 17.99 -3.93
C VAL A 135 15.85 18.68 -4.11
N ARG A 136 16.72 18.15 -4.97
CA ARG A 136 18.04 18.73 -5.27
C ARG A 136 17.94 20.15 -5.83
N LEU A 137 16.96 20.42 -6.69
CA LEU A 137 16.67 21.75 -7.23
C LEU A 137 16.01 22.70 -6.21
N GLY A 138 15.69 22.23 -5.02
CA GLY A 138 15.05 23.01 -3.96
C GLY A 138 13.57 23.35 -4.20
N ALA A 139 12.94 22.73 -5.20
CA ALA A 139 11.51 22.88 -5.49
C ALA A 139 10.63 22.20 -4.45
N ILE A 140 11.10 21.11 -3.84
CA ILE A 140 10.41 20.33 -2.81
C ILE A 140 11.36 20.13 -1.64
N GLU A 141 10.85 20.24 -0.43
CA GLU A 141 11.59 19.95 0.80
C GLU A 141 11.33 18.51 1.23
N LYS A 142 12.42 17.76 1.48
CA LYS A 142 12.33 16.33 1.86
C LYS A 142 12.35 16.17 3.36
N HIS A 143 11.37 15.44 3.88
CA HIS A 143 11.26 15.05 5.27
C HIS A 143 11.27 13.53 5.38
N HIS A 144 11.98 13.01 6.38
CA HIS A 144 12.04 11.59 6.67
C HIS A 144 11.26 11.25 7.92
N LEU A 145 10.32 10.31 7.81
CA LEU A 145 9.71 9.64 8.95
C LEU A 145 10.39 8.29 9.14
N ALA A 146 11.46 8.29 9.93
CA ALA A 146 12.34 7.12 10.06
C ALA A 146 11.90 6.11 11.12
N SER A 147 11.00 6.48 12.04
CA SER A 147 10.54 5.59 13.12
C SER A 147 9.06 5.27 12.99
N ARG A 148 8.68 4.05 13.37
CA ARG A 148 7.27 3.70 13.52
C ARG A 148 6.67 4.45 14.70
N PHE A 149 5.44 4.93 14.56
CA PHE A 149 4.70 5.64 15.61
C PHE A 149 4.66 4.87 16.95
N HIS A 150 4.62 3.54 16.90
CA HIS A 150 4.60 2.69 18.09
C HIS A 150 5.99 2.25 18.59
N GLY A 151 7.07 2.81 18.08
CA GLY A 151 8.44 2.50 18.54
C GLY A 151 8.94 1.08 18.24
N ASN A 152 8.17 0.26 17.53
CA ASN A 152 8.59 -1.08 17.16
C ASN A 152 9.67 -1.04 16.07
N PRO A 153 10.78 -1.78 16.22
CA PRO A 153 11.82 -1.85 15.20
C PRO A 153 11.29 -2.46 13.91
N LEU A 154 11.91 -2.08 12.79
CA LEU A 154 11.65 -2.72 11.51
C LEU A 154 12.00 -4.21 11.60
N VAL A 155 11.10 -5.05 11.09
CA VAL A 155 11.37 -6.49 11.01
C VAL A 155 12.49 -6.70 9.98
N LEU A 156 13.62 -7.25 10.43
CA LEU A 156 14.70 -7.63 9.55
C LEU A 156 14.33 -8.92 8.81
N PRO A 157 14.41 -8.95 7.46
CA PRO A 157 14.12 -10.16 6.71
C PRO A 157 15.20 -11.22 6.94
N CYS A 158 14.77 -12.45 7.14
CA CYS A 158 15.65 -13.63 7.13
C CYS A 158 15.62 -14.26 5.75
N PHE A 159 16.77 -14.42 5.13
CA PHE A 159 16.91 -15.00 3.80
C PHE A 159 17.17 -16.50 3.88
N PHE A 160 16.36 -17.27 3.13
CA PHE A 160 16.54 -18.70 2.96
C PHE A 160 16.74 -19.02 1.49
N TRP A 161 17.92 -19.48 1.10
CA TRP A 161 18.17 -19.89 -0.27
C TRP A 161 17.53 -21.25 -0.56
N GLN A 162 16.58 -21.29 -1.49
CA GLN A 162 15.92 -22.50 -1.94
C GLN A 162 16.09 -22.66 -3.45
N GLY A 163 17.19 -23.27 -3.85
CA GLY A 163 17.39 -23.63 -5.26
C GLY A 163 16.29 -24.58 -5.76
N ARG A 164 15.83 -24.41 -7.01
CA ARG A 164 14.96 -25.33 -7.73
C ARG A 164 13.50 -25.46 -7.24
N LEU A 165 12.95 -24.49 -6.50
CA LEU A 165 11.55 -24.53 -6.07
C LEU A 165 10.60 -24.75 -7.26
N GLN A 166 10.82 -24.07 -8.38
CA GLN A 166 10.02 -24.22 -9.59
C GLN A 166 10.06 -25.66 -10.15
N LYS A 167 11.23 -26.30 -10.20
CA LYS A 167 11.36 -27.71 -10.63
C LYS A 167 10.68 -28.67 -9.66
N SER A 168 10.77 -28.41 -8.36
CA SER A 168 10.08 -29.24 -7.35
C SER A 168 8.57 -29.13 -7.50
N LEU A 169 8.03 -27.94 -7.73
CA LEU A 169 6.60 -27.73 -7.97
C LEU A 169 6.11 -28.42 -9.24
N THR A 170 6.94 -28.52 -10.28
CA THR A 170 6.59 -29.28 -11.50
C THR A 170 6.34 -30.75 -11.18
N SER A 171 7.05 -31.31 -10.22
CA SER A 171 6.88 -32.67 -9.74
C SER A 171 5.90 -32.80 -8.57
N GLU A 172 5.10 -31.76 -8.28
CA GLU A 172 4.17 -31.69 -7.15
C GLU A 172 4.83 -31.95 -5.78
N LYS A 173 6.10 -31.58 -5.65
CA LYS A 173 6.88 -31.74 -4.42
C LYS A 173 7.30 -30.38 -3.89
N LEU A 174 7.44 -30.28 -2.57
CA LEU A 174 8.02 -29.12 -1.92
C LEU A 174 9.37 -29.48 -1.30
N PRO A 175 10.37 -28.56 -1.36
CA PRO A 175 11.66 -28.78 -0.72
C PRO A 175 11.50 -29.00 0.79
N ARG A 176 12.14 -30.02 1.33
CA ARG A 176 12.09 -30.33 2.78
C ARG A 176 12.42 -29.14 3.68
N PRO A 177 13.46 -28.34 3.40
CA PRO A 177 13.77 -27.18 4.22
C PRO A 177 12.64 -26.13 4.24
N LEU A 178 11.96 -25.90 3.11
CA LEU A 178 10.83 -24.97 3.03
C LEU A 178 9.65 -25.45 3.88
N ILE A 179 9.29 -26.73 3.77
CA ILE A 179 8.25 -27.33 4.60
C ILE A 179 8.61 -27.26 6.08
N HIS A 180 9.86 -27.48 6.44
CA HIS A 180 10.34 -27.37 7.81
C HIS A 180 10.12 -25.94 8.34
N GLN A 181 10.48 -24.92 7.58
CA GLN A 181 10.28 -23.52 7.96
C GLN A 181 8.79 -23.15 8.10
N ILE A 182 7.96 -23.59 7.16
CA ILE A 182 6.52 -23.37 7.27
C ILE A 182 5.96 -24.06 8.53
N LYS A 183 6.30 -25.33 8.78
CA LYS A 183 5.87 -26.04 9.99
C LYS A 183 6.38 -25.38 11.27
N LYS A 184 7.60 -24.83 11.27
CA LYS A 184 8.14 -24.07 12.39
C LYS A 184 7.33 -22.80 12.64
N GLN A 185 7.01 -22.04 11.58
CA GLN A 185 6.20 -20.83 11.67
C GLN A 185 4.78 -21.16 12.17
N ARG A 186 4.17 -22.28 11.73
CA ARG A 186 2.83 -22.66 12.19
C ARG A 186 2.74 -22.87 13.72
N LYS A 187 3.86 -23.14 14.40
CA LYS A 187 3.91 -23.22 15.86
C LYS A 187 3.69 -21.86 16.56
N SER A 188 3.88 -20.75 15.85
CA SER A 188 3.63 -19.39 16.39
C SER A 188 2.14 -19.05 16.50
N ASN A 189 1.27 -19.81 15.86
CA ASN A 189 -0.17 -19.55 15.68
C ASN A 189 -0.52 -18.23 14.96
N PHE A 190 0.47 -17.48 14.47
CA PHE A 190 0.20 -16.31 13.63
C PHE A 190 -0.20 -16.74 12.22
N PRO A 191 -1.16 -16.05 11.58
CA PRO A 191 -1.46 -16.28 10.17
C PRO A 191 -0.21 -16.10 9.31
N LEU A 192 -0.05 -16.91 8.27
CA LEU A 192 1.09 -16.88 7.35
C LEU A 192 0.66 -16.38 5.97
N LEU A 193 1.25 -15.30 5.52
CA LEU A 193 1.08 -14.76 4.17
C LEU A 193 2.29 -15.15 3.31
N ILE A 194 2.05 -15.79 2.16
CA ILE A 194 3.12 -16.24 1.26
C ILE A 194 2.96 -15.59 -0.10
N PHE A 195 3.95 -14.81 -0.51
CA PHE A 195 3.97 -14.13 -1.81
C PHE A 195 4.70 -14.94 -2.87
N PHE A 196 4.07 -15.01 -4.05
CA PHE A 196 4.65 -15.59 -5.27
C PHE A 196 4.72 -14.56 -6.40
N PRO A 197 5.73 -14.66 -7.31
CA PRO A 197 5.90 -13.70 -8.40
C PRO A 197 4.84 -13.82 -9.50
N ASN A 198 4.21 -14.99 -9.64
CA ASN A 198 3.17 -15.19 -10.64
C ASN A 198 2.04 -16.13 -10.16
N ILE A 199 0.90 -16.01 -10.81
CA ILE A 199 -0.33 -16.72 -10.46
C ILE A 199 -0.16 -18.24 -10.54
N ALA A 200 0.41 -18.74 -11.65
CA ALA A 200 0.51 -20.19 -11.89
C ALA A 200 1.37 -20.91 -10.82
N LEU A 201 2.48 -20.31 -10.42
CA LEU A 201 3.34 -20.87 -9.36
C LEU A 201 2.68 -20.78 -7.99
N GLY A 202 2.01 -19.67 -7.67
CA GLY A 202 1.32 -19.48 -6.39
C GLY A 202 0.17 -20.48 -6.23
N GLU A 203 -0.63 -20.67 -7.26
CA GLU A 203 -1.74 -21.63 -7.28
C GLU A 203 -1.23 -23.06 -7.10
N LYS A 204 -0.24 -23.45 -7.91
CA LYS A 204 0.37 -24.79 -7.83
C LYS A 204 1.01 -25.05 -6.46
N PHE A 205 1.68 -24.03 -5.90
CA PHE A 205 2.23 -24.12 -4.56
C PHE A 205 1.14 -24.31 -3.51
N SER A 206 0.05 -23.56 -3.57
CA SER A 206 -1.08 -23.67 -2.64
C SER A 206 -1.69 -25.09 -2.66
N ILE A 207 -1.94 -25.63 -3.85
CA ILE A 207 -2.46 -26.99 -4.03
C ILE A 207 -1.49 -28.02 -3.45
N THR A 208 -0.20 -27.90 -3.76
CA THR A 208 0.82 -28.83 -3.27
C THR A 208 0.97 -28.72 -1.74
N LEU A 209 0.95 -27.50 -1.19
CA LEU A 209 1.09 -27.27 0.26
C LEU A 209 -0.04 -27.93 1.05
N LYS A 210 -1.27 -27.93 0.55
CA LYS A 210 -2.42 -28.61 1.18
C LYS A 210 -2.16 -30.11 1.40
N LYS A 211 -1.40 -30.76 0.52
CA LYS A 211 -1.02 -32.17 0.67
C LYS A 211 -0.07 -32.40 1.85
N TYR A 212 0.79 -31.41 2.18
CA TYR A 212 1.76 -31.48 3.28
C TYR A 212 1.20 -31.00 4.62
N LEU A 213 0.13 -30.19 4.59
CA LEU A 213 -0.49 -29.57 5.75
C LEU A 213 -2.02 -29.72 5.67
N PRO A 214 -2.56 -30.95 5.73
CA PRO A 214 -4.00 -31.20 5.51
C PRO A 214 -4.91 -30.61 6.58
N THR A 215 -4.36 -30.29 7.75
CA THR A 215 -5.10 -29.70 8.89
C THR A 215 -5.15 -28.18 8.84
N GLU A 216 -4.39 -27.54 7.94
CA GLU A 216 -4.32 -26.09 7.84
C GLU A 216 -5.34 -25.55 6.82
N ASN A 217 -5.99 -24.45 7.16
CA ASN A 217 -6.90 -23.73 6.27
C ASN A 217 -6.09 -22.85 5.31
N ILE A 218 -5.85 -23.34 4.09
CA ILE A 218 -5.00 -22.70 3.09
C ILE A 218 -5.86 -22.20 1.93
N ALA A 219 -5.71 -20.94 1.56
CA ALA A 219 -6.31 -20.36 0.38
C ALA A 219 -5.27 -19.74 -0.56
N PHE A 220 -5.61 -19.62 -1.83
CA PHE A 220 -4.88 -18.87 -2.83
C PHE A 220 -5.75 -17.70 -3.32
N VAL A 221 -5.14 -16.52 -3.49
CA VAL A 221 -5.82 -15.35 -4.04
C VAL A 221 -4.91 -14.60 -5.01
N SER A 222 -5.49 -14.17 -6.13
CA SER A 222 -4.81 -13.39 -7.16
C SER A 222 -5.72 -12.27 -7.70
N SER A 223 -5.22 -11.49 -8.65
CA SER A 223 -6.03 -10.49 -9.37
C SER A 223 -7.23 -11.07 -10.12
N LYS A 224 -7.15 -12.35 -10.47
CA LYS A 224 -8.21 -13.07 -11.23
C LYS A 224 -9.21 -13.78 -10.33
N SER A 225 -9.06 -13.72 -9.00
CA SER A 225 -9.96 -14.39 -8.06
C SER A 225 -11.27 -13.58 -7.91
N GLU A 226 -12.39 -14.18 -8.24
CA GLU A 226 -13.73 -13.56 -8.13
C GLU A 226 -14.10 -13.24 -6.68
N GLU A 227 -13.78 -14.12 -5.74
CA GLU A 227 -14.06 -13.96 -4.29
C GLU A 227 -12.91 -13.33 -3.49
N ARG A 228 -12.09 -12.50 -4.13
CA ARG A 228 -10.88 -11.93 -3.50
C ARG A 228 -11.16 -11.26 -2.15
N SER A 229 -12.16 -10.40 -2.10
CA SER A 229 -12.52 -9.65 -0.88
C SER A 229 -12.94 -10.58 0.27
N THR A 230 -13.71 -11.61 -0.04
CA THR A 230 -14.17 -12.62 0.91
C THR A 230 -13.02 -13.45 1.48
N ILE A 231 -12.10 -13.88 0.62
CA ILE A 231 -10.91 -14.66 1.03
C ILE A 231 -10.00 -13.80 1.94
N VAL A 232 -9.75 -12.56 1.55
CA VAL A 232 -8.92 -11.62 2.34
C VAL A 232 -9.55 -11.36 3.69
N GLU A 233 -10.89 -11.18 3.75
CA GLU A 233 -11.60 -10.96 5.01
C GLU A 233 -11.57 -12.20 5.92
N LYS A 234 -11.72 -13.41 5.39
CA LYS A 234 -11.54 -14.66 6.14
C LYS A 234 -10.12 -14.78 6.72
N PHE A 235 -9.10 -14.39 5.96
CA PHE A 235 -7.73 -14.37 6.47
C PHE A 235 -7.53 -13.31 7.56
N ARG A 236 -8.12 -12.13 7.41
CA ARG A 236 -8.11 -11.08 8.44
C ARG A 236 -8.77 -11.55 9.75
N LYS A 237 -9.87 -12.29 9.65
CA LYS A 237 -10.57 -12.90 10.80
C LYS A 237 -9.88 -14.13 11.39
N LYS A 238 -8.72 -14.52 10.86
CA LYS A 238 -7.97 -15.73 11.24
C LYS A 238 -8.72 -17.05 10.98
N GLU A 239 -9.73 -17.03 10.12
CA GLU A 239 -10.43 -18.26 9.66
C GLU A 239 -9.56 -19.06 8.67
N LEU A 240 -8.61 -18.37 7.99
CA LEU A 240 -7.56 -18.96 7.18
C LEU A 240 -6.24 -18.84 7.92
N SER A 241 -5.50 -19.94 7.97
CA SER A 241 -4.20 -20.00 8.63
C SER A 241 -3.04 -19.63 7.69
N ILE A 242 -3.19 -19.93 6.40
CA ILE A 242 -2.19 -19.60 5.36
C ILE A 242 -2.91 -19.00 4.16
N LEU A 243 -2.43 -17.83 3.71
CA LEU A 243 -2.85 -17.20 2.47
C LEU A 243 -1.68 -17.12 1.50
N VAL A 244 -1.82 -17.79 0.37
CA VAL A 244 -0.86 -17.68 -0.74
C VAL A 244 -1.38 -16.65 -1.72
N THR A 245 -0.53 -15.72 -2.16
CA THR A 245 -0.95 -14.63 -3.04
C THR A 245 0.18 -14.21 -3.99
N THR A 246 -0.17 -13.35 -4.93
CA THR A 246 0.78 -12.61 -5.76
C THR A 246 0.93 -11.17 -5.24
N THR A 247 1.81 -10.38 -5.85
CA THR A 247 2.13 -8.99 -5.47
C THR A 247 0.92 -8.04 -5.32
N ILE A 248 -0.26 -8.48 -5.73
CA ILE A 248 -1.48 -7.67 -5.67
C ILE A 248 -1.93 -7.31 -4.24
N LEU A 249 -1.51 -8.07 -3.22
CA LEU A 249 -1.77 -7.77 -1.81
C LEU A 249 -0.60 -7.03 -1.13
N GLU A 250 0.43 -6.69 -1.88
CA GLU A 250 1.63 -6.02 -1.36
C GLU A 250 1.32 -4.61 -0.82
N ARG A 251 0.29 -3.95 -1.38
CA ARG A 251 -0.08 -2.59 -1.00
C ARG A 251 -1.56 -2.47 -0.66
N GLY A 252 -1.87 -1.67 0.36
CA GLY A 252 -3.24 -1.26 0.70
C GLY A 252 -4.06 -2.24 1.53
N VAL A 253 -3.47 -3.35 2.00
CA VAL A 253 -4.13 -4.25 2.95
C VAL A 253 -3.28 -4.39 4.19
N THR A 254 -3.83 -4.03 5.35
CA THR A 254 -3.15 -4.17 6.64
C THR A 254 -3.63 -5.46 7.32
N PHE A 255 -2.69 -6.34 7.63
CA PHE A 255 -2.94 -7.52 8.43
C PHE A 255 -2.25 -7.37 9.79
N PRO A 256 -2.98 -7.34 10.91
CA PRO A 256 -2.35 -7.31 12.22
C PRO A 256 -1.73 -8.67 12.54
N GLN A 257 -0.50 -8.67 13.03
CA GLN A 257 0.19 -9.88 13.53
C GLN A 257 0.24 -11.04 12.52
N VAL A 258 0.79 -10.78 11.34
CA VAL A 258 0.97 -11.75 10.27
C VAL A 258 2.46 -11.98 10.03
N ASP A 259 2.88 -13.24 9.89
CA ASP A 259 4.19 -13.58 9.36
C ASP A 259 4.15 -13.60 7.83
N VAL A 260 5.23 -13.15 7.20
CA VAL A 260 5.30 -13.02 5.74
C VAL A 260 6.49 -13.81 5.19
N PHE A 261 6.20 -14.67 4.21
CA PHE A 261 7.21 -15.34 3.39
C PHE A 261 7.13 -14.79 1.96
N VAL A 262 8.28 -14.44 1.39
CA VAL A 262 8.37 -14.03 -0.02
C VAL A 262 9.15 -15.11 -0.76
N CYS A 263 8.47 -15.81 -1.67
CA CYS A 263 9.05 -16.87 -2.47
C CYS A 263 9.48 -16.30 -3.82
N MET A 264 10.73 -16.56 -4.21
CA MET A 264 11.28 -16.27 -5.54
C MET A 264 11.28 -14.79 -5.92
N ALA A 265 12.08 -14.02 -5.27
CA ALA A 265 12.43 -12.71 -5.76
C ALA A 265 13.28 -12.84 -7.05
N ASN A 266 12.79 -12.33 -8.16
CA ASN A 266 13.66 -12.04 -9.31
C ASN A 266 14.59 -10.88 -8.95
N HIS A 267 15.81 -10.88 -9.48
CA HIS A 267 16.85 -9.88 -9.21
C HIS A 267 16.43 -8.40 -9.38
N HIS A 268 15.31 -8.13 -10.02
CA HIS A 268 14.80 -6.77 -10.24
C HIS A 268 14.11 -6.10 -9.04
N LEU A 269 13.88 -6.82 -7.93
CA LEU A 269 13.29 -6.24 -6.71
C LEU A 269 14.33 -5.74 -5.69
N TYR A 270 15.63 -5.92 -5.94
CA TYR A 270 16.70 -5.62 -4.99
C TYR A 270 17.69 -4.54 -5.43
N THR A 271 17.42 -3.77 -6.48
CA THR A 271 18.34 -2.72 -6.95
C THR A 271 17.99 -1.31 -6.45
N SER A 272 17.32 -1.17 -5.32
CA SER A 272 17.09 0.15 -4.72
C SER A 272 17.55 0.23 -3.27
N SER A 273 18.79 -0.22 -3.00
CA SER A 273 19.47 0.11 -1.75
C SER A 273 20.96 0.11 -1.95
N SER A 274 21.45 1.22 -2.45
CA SER A 274 22.82 1.72 -2.21
C SER A 274 22.77 3.24 -2.27
#